data_01c3ea538372e3a30ab609ca3069641a
#
_entry.id   01c3ea538372e3a30ab609ca3069641a
#
_cell.length_a   1.000
_cell.length_b   1.000
_cell.length_c   1.000
_cell.angle_alpha   90.00
_cell.angle_beta   90.00
_cell.angle_gamma   90.00
#
_symmetry.space_group_name_H-M   'P 1'
#
loop_
_entity.id
_entity.type
_entity.pdbx_description
1 polymer ?
#
loop_
_entity_poly.entity_id
_entity_poly.type
_entity_poly.pdbx_seq_one_letter_code
_entity_poly.pdbx_strand_id
1 'polypeptide(L)'
;MNAFATAINRIFADANMAVDAIWFAGGTGPGVAVRVIRKSPDEITPFGAARILSETTVLDARVADMPTPTPGDLIRIGVEDFLVQGEPKLDRERLIWTLNTRPA
;
A
#
# COMPACT_ATOMS: atom_id res chain seq x y z
N MET A 1 22.52 9.32 -7.87
CA MET A 1 21.37 8.40 -7.74
C MET A 1 21.58 7.51 -6.53
N ASN A 2 20.53 7.29 -5.78
CA ASN A 2 20.58 6.52 -4.55
C ASN A 2 20.47 5.02 -4.84
N ALA A 3 21.39 4.22 -4.30
CA ALA A 3 21.38 2.78 -4.49
C ALA A 3 20.10 2.13 -3.94
N PHE A 4 19.57 2.67 -2.84
CA PHE A 4 18.31 2.17 -2.27
C PHE A 4 17.14 2.42 -3.21
N ALA A 5 17.11 3.59 -3.85
CA ALA A 5 16.05 3.90 -4.81
C ALA A 5 16.08 2.95 -6.00
N THR A 6 17.27 2.60 -6.48
CA THR A 6 17.44 1.66 -7.58
C THR A 6 16.91 0.27 -7.18
N ALA A 7 17.28 -0.20 -5.99
CA ALA A 7 16.83 -1.50 -5.52
C ALA A 7 15.31 -1.54 -5.34
N ILE A 8 14.73 -0.48 -4.79
CA ILE A 8 13.28 -0.39 -4.59
C ILE A 8 12.55 -0.38 -5.92
N ASN A 9 13.06 0.37 -6.89
CA ASN A 9 12.44 0.41 -8.22
C ASN A 9 12.43 -0.97 -8.88
N ARG A 10 13.46 -1.76 -8.68
CA ARG A 10 13.50 -3.13 -9.19
C ARG A 10 12.47 -4.02 -8.53
N ILE A 11 12.32 -3.90 -7.22
CA ILE A 11 11.33 -4.70 -6.48
C ILE A 11 9.93 -4.36 -6.95
N PHE A 12 9.63 -3.08 -7.12
CA PHE A 12 8.29 -2.66 -7.55
C PHE A 12 8.03 -2.94 -9.03
N ALA A 13 9.06 -3.14 -9.82
CA ALA A 13 8.92 -3.54 -11.22
C ALA A 13 8.72 -5.05 -11.38
N ASP A 14 9.01 -5.83 -10.36
CA ASP A 14 8.90 -7.29 -10.40
C ASP A 14 7.43 -7.71 -10.25
N ALA A 15 6.90 -8.40 -11.26
CA ALA A 15 5.50 -8.83 -11.24
C ALA A 15 5.21 -9.85 -10.14
N ASN A 16 6.22 -10.51 -9.58
CA ASN A 16 6.04 -11.45 -8.48
C ASN A 16 6.00 -10.73 -7.13
N MET A 17 6.52 -9.52 -7.04
CA MET A 17 6.60 -8.77 -5.79
C MET A 17 5.54 -7.69 -5.71
N ALA A 18 5.22 -7.05 -6.81
CA ALA A 18 4.30 -5.91 -6.80
C ALA A 18 3.19 -6.12 -7.83
N VAL A 19 2.07 -5.46 -7.60
CA VAL A 19 0.91 -5.53 -8.49
C VAL A 19 0.51 -4.12 -8.94
N ASP A 20 -0.16 -4.07 -10.07
CA ASP A 20 -0.72 -2.81 -10.56
C ASP A 20 -1.92 -2.41 -9.71
N ALA A 21 -2.01 -1.13 -9.43
CA ALA A 21 -3.10 -0.58 -8.65
C ALA A 21 -3.45 0.81 -9.18
N ILE A 22 -4.57 1.34 -8.75
CA ILE A 22 -4.99 2.70 -9.06
C ILE A 22 -5.24 3.42 -7.75
N TRP A 23 -4.60 4.55 -7.58
CA TRP A 23 -4.71 5.39 -6.39
C TRP A 23 -5.68 6.54 -6.69
N PHE A 24 -6.72 6.64 -5.87
CA PHE A 24 -7.69 7.73 -5.95
C PHE A 24 -7.48 8.60 -4.72
N ALA A 25 -6.82 9.73 -4.88
CA ALA A 25 -6.58 10.67 -3.80
C ALA A 25 -7.92 11.22 -3.30
N GLY A 26 -8.16 11.11 -1.99
CA GLY A 26 -9.43 11.49 -1.41
C GLY A 26 -10.60 10.59 -1.80
N GLY A 27 -10.33 9.49 -2.46
CA GLY A 27 -11.36 8.53 -2.88
C GLY A 27 -12.13 8.95 -4.12
N THR A 28 -11.68 9.99 -4.81
CA THR A 28 -12.39 10.52 -5.98
C THR A 28 -11.40 10.86 -7.09
N GLY A 29 -11.93 11.28 -8.22
CA GLY A 29 -11.11 11.72 -9.34
C GLY A 29 -10.73 10.60 -10.30
N PRO A 30 -9.88 10.90 -11.29
CA PRO A 30 -9.57 9.95 -12.36
C PRO A 30 -8.62 8.82 -11.95
N GLY A 31 -7.97 8.94 -10.78
CA GLY A 31 -7.03 7.93 -10.34
C GLY A 31 -5.68 8.03 -11.02
N VAL A 32 -4.68 7.46 -10.37
CA VAL A 32 -3.30 7.44 -10.86
C VAL A 32 -2.81 5.99 -10.82
N ALA A 33 -2.22 5.53 -11.91
CA ALA A 33 -1.65 4.20 -11.96
C ALA A 33 -0.41 4.14 -11.07
N VAL A 34 -0.38 3.17 -10.19
CA VAL A 34 0.74 2.97 -9.25
C VAL A 34 1.04 1.48 -9.15
N ARG A 35 2.15 1.16 -8.49
CA ARG A 35 2.49 -0.23 -8.16
C ARG A 35 2.56 -0.33 -6.66
N VAL A 36 1.99 -1.39 -6.11
CA VAL A 36 1.99 -1.61 -4.67
C VAL A 36 2.40 -3.05 -4.37
N ILE A 37 2.96 -3.25 -3.18
CA ILE A 37 3.24 -4.58 -2.66
C ILE A 37 2.20 -4.86 -1.59
N ARG A 38 1.43 -5.91 -1.81
CA ARG A 38 0.39 -6.30 -0.88
C ARG A 38 0.98 -7.24 0.15
N LYS A 39 0.86 -6.87 1.42
CA LYS A 39 1.33 -7.69 2.52
C LYS A 39 0.14 -8.19 3.29
N SER A 40 0.07 -9.50 3.50
CA SER A 40 -0.88 -10.06 4.44
C SER A 40 -0.16 -10.17 5.77
N PRO A 41 -0.70 -9.62 6.85
CA PRO A 41 -0.12 -9.86 8.14
C PRO A 41 -0.17 -11.36 8.41
N ASP A 42 0.99 -12.00 8.44
CA ASP A 42 1.08 -13.42 8.75
C ASP A 42 0.94 -13.71 10.22
N GLU A 43 0.58 -12.73 10.99
CA GLU A 43 0.45 -12.90 12.41
C GLU A 43 -0.79 -13.68 12.73
N ILE A 44 -0.59 -14.95 12.95
CA ILE A 44 -1.60 -15.78 13.52
C ILE A 44 -1.46 -15.62 15.01
N THR A 45 -2.22 -14.72 15.59
CA THR A 45 -2.34 -14.72 17.02
C THR A 45 -3.36 -15.79 17.40
N PRO A 46 -3.08 -16.58 18.43
CA PRO A 46 -4.00 -17.67 18.82
C PRO A 46 -5.27 -17.17 19.49
N PHE A 47 -5.52 -15.89 19.52
CA PHE A 47 -6.66 -15.31 20.21
C PHE A 47 -7.75 -14.89 19.22
N GLY A 48 -8.99 -15.01 19.66
CA GLY A 48 -10.14 -14.66 18.82
C GLY A 48 -10.13 -13.23 18.32
N ALA A 49 -9.53 -12.32 19.07
CA ALA A 49 -9.42 -10.92 18.67
C ALA A 49 -8.63 -10.75 17.36
N ALA A 50 -7.77 -11.68 17.04
CA ALA A 50 -7.01 -11.63 15.82
C ALA A 50 -7.88 -11.65 14.57
N ARG A 51 -9.05 -12.24 14.65
CA ARG A 51 -9.95 -12.29 13.50
C ARG A 51 -10.47 -10.93 13.10
N ILE A 52 -10.60 -10.02 14.05
CA ILE A 52 -11.05 -8.66 13.76
C ILE A 52 -9.98 -7.94 12.96
N LEU A 53 -8.71 -8.23 13.23
CA LEU A 53 -7.59 -7.60 12.58
C LEU A 53 -7.30 -8.21 11.21
N SER A 54 -7.87 -9.36 10.91
CA SER A 54 -7.58 -10.06 9.65
C SER A 54 -8.07 -9.31 8.42
N GLU A 55 -8.94 -8.33 8.58
CA GLU A 55 -9.41 -7.52 7.47
C GLU A 55 -8.45 -6.41 7.10
N THR A 56 -7.45 -6.16 7.93
CA THR A 56 -6.44 -5.15 7.63
C THR A 56 -5.49 -5.68 6.56
N THR A 57 -5.35 -4.93 5.49
CA THR A 57 -4.38 -5.22 4.44
C THR A 57 -3.32 -4.13 4.47
N VAL A 58 -2.06 -4.53 4.50
CA VAL A 58 -0.95 -3.58 4.49
C VAL A 58 -0.40 -3.51 3.07
N LEU A 59 -0.26 -2.29 2.56
CA LEU A 59 0.29 -2.05 1.24
C LEU A 59 1.54 -1.20 1.36
N ASP A 60 2.59 -1.59 0.63
CA ASP A 60 3.76 -0.74 0.46
C ASP A 60 3.67 -0.07 -0.90
N ALA A 61 3.92 1.23 -0.94
CA ALA A 61 3.89 2.01 -2.17
C ALA A 61 5.12 2.91 -2.23
N ARG A 62 5.59 3.16 -3.44
CA ARG A 62 6.75 4.07 -3.60
C ARG A 62 6.31 5.51 -3.42
N VAL A 63 7.16 6.28 -2.76
CA VAL A 63 6.94 7.73 -2.65
C VAL A 63 6.89 8.37 -4.03
N ALA A 64 7.66 7.85 -4.98
CA ALA A 64 7.66 8.36 -6.36
C ALA A 64 6.30 8.22 -7.03
N ASP A 65 5.53 7.19 -6.68
CA ASP A 65 4.20 6.96 -7.26
C ASP A 65 3.10 7.67 -6.47
N MET A 66 3.28 7.77 -5.16
CA MET A 66 2.30 8.39 -4.26
C MET A 66 2.99 9.41 -3.38
N PRO A 67 3.16 10.65 -3.86
CA PRO A 67 3.87 11.65 -3.05
C PRO A 67 3.19 11.99 -1.73
N THR A 68 1.87 11.98 -1.71
CA THR A 68 1.11 12.43 -0.53
C THR A 68 -0.11 11.57 -0.27
N PRO A 69 0.07 10.28 0.09
CA PRO A 69 -1.10 9.48 0.47
C PRO A 69 -1.64 9.97 1.82
N THR A 70 -2.95 9.95 1.96
CA THR A 70 -3.63 10.39 3.18
C THR A 70 -4.74 9.42 3.54
N PRO A 71 -5.17 9.39 4.81
CA PRO A 71 -6.35 8.61 5.19
C PRO A 71 -7.57 9.04 4.36
N GLY A 72 -8.35 8.07 3.94
CA GLY A 72 -9.50 8.31 3.08
C GLY A 72 -9.21 8.12 1.60
N ASP A 73 -7.96 7.97 1.22
CA ASP A 73 -7.61 7.62 -0.15
C ASP A 73 -8.07 6.20 -0.46
N LEU A 74 -8.43 5.97 -1.72
CA LEU A 74 -8.86 4.66 -2.16
C LEU A 74 -7.82 4.05 -3.09
N ILE A 75 -7.53 2.77 -2.90
CA ILE A 75 -6.60 2.05 -3.74
C ILE A 75 -7.33 0.85 -4.33
N ARG A 76 -7.36 0.78 -5.64
CA ARG A 76 -8.03 -0.31 -6.36
C ARG A 76 -6.99 -1.27 -6.91
N ILE A 77 -7.13 -2.53 -6.51
CA ILE A 77 -6.28 -3.62 -7.01
C ILE A 77 -7.21 -4.61 -7.71
N GLY A 78 -7.17 -4.63 -9.04
CA GLY A 78 -8.09 -5.46 -9.80
C GLY A 78 -9.53 -5.03 -9.57
N VAL A 79 -10.33 -5.91 -8.98
CA VAL A 79 -11.74 -5.63 -8.65
C VAL A 79 -11.93 -5.29 -7.18
N GLU A 80 -10.86 -5.28 -6.40
CA GLU A 80 -10.94 -5.01 -4.96
C GLU A 80 -10.57 -3.56 -4.67
N ASP A 81 -11.36 -2.91 -3.84
CA ASP A 81 -11.11 -1.56 -3.39
C ASP A 81 -10.72 -1.57 -1.93
N PHE A 82 -9.67 -0.80 -1.62
CA PHE A 82 -9.16 -0.66 -0.26
C PHE A 82 -9.15 0.80 0.14
N LEU A 83 -9.56 1.06 1.37
CA LEU A 83 -9.56 2.42 1.91
C LEU A 83 -8.38 2.58 2.85
N VAL A 84 -7.59 3.63 2.64
CA VAL A 84 -6.47 3.93 3.52
C VAL A 84 -7.01 4.40 4.85
N GLN A 85 -6.58 3.74 5.93
CA GLN A 85 -6.96 4.09 7.30
C GLN A 85 -5.72 4.43 8.11
N GLY A 86 -5.83 5.42 8.96
CA GLY A 86 -4.70 5.85 9.76
C GLY A 86 -3.64 6.58 8.94
N GLU A 87 -2.64 7.11 9.61
CA GLU A 87 -1.59 7.86 8.95
C GLU A 87 -0.63 6.93 8.22
N PRO A 88 -0.37 7.17 6.94
CA PRO A 88 0.69 6.46 6.25
C PRO A 88 2.04 6.66 6.93
N LYS A 89 2.84 5.61 6.94
CA LYS A 89 4.16 5.66 7.57
C LYS A 89 5.24 5.66 6.52
N LEU A 90 6.17 6.57 6.67
CA LEU A 90 7.30 6.69 5.76
C LEU A 90 8.48 5.91 6.33
N ASP A 91 9.19 5.20 5.47
CA ASP A 91 10.37 4.48 5.90
C ASP A 91 11.53 5.43 6.18
N ARG A 92 12.60 4.87 6.73
CA ARG A 92 13.79 5.66 7.09
C ARG A 92 14.40 6.37 5.88
N GLU A 93 14.39 5.72 4.73
CA GLU A 93 15.00 6.26 3.50
C GLU A 93 14.07 7.19 2.73
N ARG A 94 12.83 7.33 3.19
CA ARG A 94 11.78 8.16 2.56
C ARG A 94 11.47 7.74 1.13
N LEU A 95 11.52 6.44 0.88
CA LEU A 95 11.27 5.88 -0.45
C LEU A 95 9.99 5.07 -0.52
N ILE A 96 9.49 4.59 0.61
CA ILE A 96 8.34 3.71 0.69
C ILE A 96 7.35 4.20 1.74
N TRP A 97 6.08 4.23 1.36
CA TRP A 97 4.97 4.40 2.29
C TRP A 97 4.46 3.03 2.70
N THR A 98 4.19 2.87 3.98
CA THR A 98 3.44 1.73 4.50
C THR A 98 2.03 2.21 4.80
N LEU A 99 1.06 1.63 4.11
CA LEU A 99 -0.35 2.03 4.18
C LEU A 99 -1.14 0.93 4.85
N ASN A 100 -1.82 1.26 5.93
CA ASN A 100 -2.81 0.37 6.51
C ASN A 100 -4.12 0.61 5.79
N THR A 101 -4.74 -0.45 5.30
CA THR A 101 -5.99 -0.34 4.56
C THR A 101 -7.00 -1.35 5.07
N ARG A 102 -8.25 -1.11 4.71
CA ARG A 102 -9.35 -2.03 4.94
C ARG A 102 -10.19 -2.12 3.67
N PRO A 103 -10.95 -3.18 3.47
CA PRO A 103 -11.87 -3.24 2.34
C PRO A 103 -12.81 -2.06 2.34
N ALA A 104 -12.96 -1.47 1.18
CA ALA A 104 -13.83 -0.29 1.04
C ALA A 104 -15.29 -0.70 0.90
#